data_05657cb31a6b5237833ed6690b27a104
#
_entry.id   05657cb31a6b5237833ed6690b27a104
#
_cell.length_a   1.000
_cell.length_b   1.000
_cell.length_c   1.000
_cell.angle_alpha   90.00
_cell.angle_beta   90.00
_cell.angle_gamma   90.00
#
_symmetry.space_group_name_H-M   'P 1'
#
loop_
_entity.id
_entity.type
_entity.pdbx_description
1 polymer ?
#
loop_
_entity_poly.entity_id
_entity_poly.type
_entity_poly.pdbx_seq_one_letter_code
_entity_poly.pdbx_strand_id
1 'polypeptide(L)'
;MARTVWGDHKRFIETYFSQCNGFYCTGDGAVRDDKGNYRITGRVDDVINVSGHRFGTAEIESALVDHKDVAEAAVVGRDHDIKGTGIYAYVTLKQHVSPMNDELKKELNAHVRN
;
A
#
# COMPACT_ATOMS: atom_id res chain seq x y z
N MET A 1 -9.13 4.30 -19.39
CA MET A 1 -8.25 3.21 -19.84
C MET A 1 -7.55 3.63 -21.13
N ALA A 2 -6.21 3.53 -21.16
CA ALA A 2 -5.44 3.88 -22.36
C ALA A 2 -5.69 2.88 -23.50
N ARG A 3 -5.49 3.30 -24.73
CA ARG A 3 -5.58 2.41 -25.93
C ARG A 3 -4.24 1.86 -26.34
N THR A 4 -3.17 2.56 -26.04
CA THR A 4 -1.79 2.17 -26.34
C THR A 4 -0.81 3.12 -25.66
N VAL A 5 0.49 2.81 -25.78
CA VAL A 5 1.60 3.69 -25.46
C VAL A 5 2.25 4.13 -26.76
N TRP A 6 2.59 5.43 -26.87
CA TRP A 6 3.23 5.97 -28.06
C TRP A 6 4.54 5.24 -28.35
N GLY A 7 4.69 4.80 -29.57
CA GLY A 7 5.91 4.12 -30.04
C GLY A 7 6.11 2.68 -29.60
N ASP A 8 5.30 2.14 -28.67
CA ASP A 8 5.50 0.78 -28.15
C ASP A 8 4.17 0.08 -27.81
N HIS A 9 3.39 -0.19 -28.84
CA HIS A 9 2.13 -0.94 -28.70
C HIS A 9 2.31 -2.36 -28.16
N LYS A 10 3.42 -3.01 -28.51
CA LYS A 10 3.73 -4.37 -28.07
C LYS A 10 3.86 -4.43 -26.56
N ARG A 11 4.65 -3.53 -25.96
CA ARG A 11 4.80 -3.40 -24.52
C ARG A 11 3.47 -3.12 -23.80
N PHE A 12 2.60 -2.29 -24.40
CA PHE A 12 1.27 -2.05 -23.87
C PHE A 12 0.45 -3.34 -23.75
N ILE A 13 0.42 -4.16 -24.79
CA ILE A 13 -0.29 -5.45 -24.78
C ILE A 13 0.36 -6.41 -23.77
N GLU A 14 1.66 -6.52 -23.76
CA GLU A 14 2.39 -7.39 -22.82
C GLU A 14 2.12 -7.00 -21.36
N THR A 15 2.08 -5.71 -21.05
CA THR A 15 1.87 -5.22 -19.69
C THR A 15 0.44 -5.41 -19.20
N TYR A 16 -0.55 -5.11 -20.03
CA TYR A 16 -1.93 -4.98 -19.57
C TYR A 16 -2.87 -6.12 -20.00
N PHE A 17 -2.48 -6.97 -20.93
CA PHE A 17 -3.35 -8.02 -21.47
C PHE A 17 -2.74 -9.43 -21.45
N SER A 18 -1.45 -9.57 -21.21
CA SER A 18 -0.80 -10.89 -21.23
C SER A 18 -1.16 -11.76 -20.03
N GLN A 19 -1.37 -11.15 -18.85
CA GLN A 19 -1.65 -11.88 -17.61
C GLN A 19 -3.12 -12.26 -17.47
N CYS A 20 -4.04 -11.48 -18.03
CA CYS A 20 -5.47 -11.67 -17.91
C CYS A 20 -6.08 -11.73 -19.31
N ASN A 21 -6.15 -12.95 -19.91
CA ASN A 21 -6.61 -13.11 -21.27
C ASN A 21 -8.03 -12.56 -21.47
N GLY A 22 -8.19 -11.60 -22.39
CA GLY A 22 -9.45 -10.93 -22.69
C GLY A 22 -9.85 -9.81 -21.70
N PHE A 23 -9.04 -9.53 -20.68
CA PHE A 23 -9.27 -8.48 -19.68
C PHE A 23 -8.07 -7.55 -19.56
N TYR A 24 -8.35 -6.29 -19.25
CA TYR A 24 -7.31 -5.33 -18.93
C TYR A 24 -6.87 -5.52 -17.47
N CYS A 25 -5.60 -5.84 -17.26
CA CYS A 25 -5.02 -6.02 -15.93
C CYS A 25 -4.62 -4.66 -15.36
N THR A 26 -5.30 -4.20 -14.31
CA THR A 26 -5.01 -2.91 -13.65
C THR A 26 -3.79 -2.99 -12.74
N GLY A 27 -3.43 -4.18 -12.27
CA GLY A 27 -2.40 -4.39 -11.27
C GLY A 27 -2.85 -4.05 -9.85
N ASP A 28 -4.17 -3.91 -9.65
CA ASP A 28 -4.76 -3.62 -8.34
C ASP A 28 -5.38 -4.87 -7.73
N GLY A 29 -5.24 -5.01 -6.41
CA GLY A 29 -5.95 -6.00 -5.62
C GLY A 29 -7.32 -5.48 -5.21
N ALA A 30 -8.30 -6.38 -5.17
CA ALA A 30 -9.64 -6.03 -4.70
C ALA A 30 -10.27 -7.19 -3.93
N VAL A 31 -11.08 -6.87 -2.93
CA VAL A 31 -11.93 -7.82 -2.21
C VAL A 31 -13.39 -7.52 -2.52
N ARG A 32 -14.18 -8.55 -2.83
CA ARG A 32 -15.61 -8.46 -3.03
C ARG A 32 -16.33 -8.98 -1.79
N ASP A 33 -17.29 -8.21 -1.28
CA ASP A 33 -18.16 -8.64 -0.19
C ASP A 33 -19.36 -9.49 -0.68
N ASP A 34 -20.11 -10.07 0.26
CA ASP A 34 -21.28 -10.90 -0.05
C ASP A 34 -22.42 -10.13 -0.73
N LYS A 35 -22.41 -8.80 -0.63
CA LYS A 35 -23.40 -7.90 -1.26
C LYS A 35 -22.98 -7.48 -2.66
N GLY A 36 -21.79 -7.90 -3.12
CA GLY A 36 -21.25 -7.59 -4.44
C GLY A 36 -20.49 -6.27 -4.54
N ASN A 37 -20.22 -5.58 -3.43
CA ASN A 37 -19.39 -4.38 -3.42
C ASN A 37 -17.92 -4.77 -3.52
N TYR A 38 -17.11 -3.92 -4.15
CA TYR A 38 -15.66 -4.10 -4.26
C TYR A 38 -14.92 -3.05 -3.44
N ARG A 39 -13.95 -3.51 -2.68
CA ARG A 39 -12.97 -2.66 -1.99
C ARG A 39 -11.61 -2.89 -2.59
N ILE A 40 -10.98 -1.82 -3.09
CA ILE A 40 -9.59 -1.88 -3.57
C ILE A 40 -8.66 -1.96 -2.36
N THR A 41 -7.77 -2.95 -2.36
CA THR A 41 -6.83 -3.22 -1.26
C THR A 41 -5.43 -2.67 -1.52
N GLY A 42 -5.19 -2.13 -2.71
CA GLY A 42 -3.91 -1.54 -3.13
C GLY A 42 -3.34 -2.23 -4.36
N ARG A 43 -2.11 -1.90 -4.69
CA ARG A 43 -1.38 -2.50 -5.81
C ARG A 43 -0.92 -3.91 -5.45
N VAL A 44 -0.95 -4.83 -6.43
CA VAL A 44 -0.44 -6.20 -6.22
C VAL A 44 1.09 -6.27 -6.18
N ASP A 45 1.75 -5.23 -6.70
CA ASP A 45 3.20 -5.04 -6.72
C ASP A 45 3.72 -4.28 -5.47
N ASP A 46 2.86 -3.54 -4.75
CA ASP A 46 3.19 -2.80 -3.53
C ASP A 46 2.99 -3.65 -2.25
N VAL A 47 3.35 -4.91 -2.32
CA VAL A 47 3.20 -5.82 -1.17
C VAL A 47 4.55 -6.05 -0.51
N ILE A 48 4.58 -5.84 0.80
CA ILE A 48 5.76 -6.07 1.63
C ILE A 48 5.66 -7.45 2.29
N ASN A 49 6.70 -8.28 2.11
CA ASN A 49 6.80 -9.57 2.77
C ASN A 49 7.70 -9.44 4.01
N VAL A 50 7.12 -9.54 5.19
CA VAL A 50 7.84 -9.49 6.47
C VAL A 50 7.70 -10.82 7.18
N SER A 51 8.81 -11.52 7.37
CA SER A 51 8.85 -12.81 8.10
C SER A 51 7.81 -13.82 7.60
N GLY A 52 7.57 -13.89 6.29
CA GLY A 52 6.59 -14.79 5.68
C GLY A 52 5.14 -14.29 5.67
N HIS A 53 4.86 -13.13 6.28
CA HIS A 53 3.56 -12.48 6.19
C HIS A 53 3.56 -11.45 5.08
N ARG A 54 2.46 -11.42 4.33
CA ARG A 54 2.26 -10.52 3.20
C ARG A 54 1.35 -9.36 3.62
N PHE A 55 1.88 -8.14 3.59
CA PHE A 55 1.14 -6.94 3.95
C PHE A 55 0.98 -6.01 2.75
N GLY A 56 -0.22 -5.49 2.54
CA GLY A 56 -0.47 -4.39 1.61
C GLY A 56 -0.04 -3.06 2.25
N THR A 57 0.76 -2.25 1.54
CA THR A 57 1.16 -0.92 2.03
C THR A 57 -0.05 -0.04 2.32
N ALA A 58 -1.06 -0.08 1.45
CA ALA A 58 -2.28 0.71 1.57
C ALA A 58 -3.10 0.42 2.83
N GLU A 59 -3.09 -0.81 3.35
CA GLU A 59 -3.78 -1.15 4.59
C GLU A 59 -3.11 -0.50 5.80
N ILE A 60 -1.78 -0.53 5.85
CA ILE A 60 -1.00 0.10 6.92
C ILE A 60 -1.08 1.62 6.83
N GLU A 61 -1.02 2.19 5.62
CA GLU A 61 -1.18 3.62 5.37
C GLU A 61 -2.56 4.11 5.82
N SER A 62 -3.61 3.37 5.49
CA SER A 62 -4.98 3.68 5.91
C SER A 62 -5.13 3.65 7.44
N ALA A 63 -4.56 2.64 8.11
CA ALA A 63 -4.58 2.57 9.56
C ALA A 63 -3.84 3.74 10.21
N LEU A 64 -2.71 4.18 9.64
CA LEU A 64 -1.97 5.34 10.13
C LEU A 64 -2.74 6.65 9.94
N VAL A 65 -3.37 6.84 8.78
CA VAL A 65 -4.16 8.06 8.48
C VAL A 65 -5.45 8.14 9.30
N ASP A 66 -5.98 7.01 9.76
CA ASP A 66 -7.14 6.99 10.68
C ASP A 66 -6.80 7.58 12.07
N HIS A 67 -5.53 7.68 12.42
CA HIS A 67 -5.11 8.34 13.66
C HIS A 67 -5.36 9.85 13.59
N LYS A 68 -5.93 10.41 14.67
CA LYS A 68 -6.36 11.83 14.78
C LYS A 68 -5.27 12.86 14.42
N ASP A 69 -4.00 12.54 14.68
CA ASP A 69 -2.87 13.46 14.55
C ASP A 69 -2.09 13.30 13.24
N VAL A 70 -2.45 12.31 12.42
CA VAL A 70 -1.80 12.02 11.13
C VAL A 70 -2.56 12.69 9.99
N ALA A 71 -1.84 13.41 9.13
CA ALA A 71 -2.37 14.00 7.91
C ALA A 71 -2.19 13.08 6.70
N GLU A 72 -0.99 12.52 6.55
CA GLU A 72 -0.62 11.62 5.46
C GLU A 72 0.35 10.56 5.98
N ALA A 73 0.33 9.38 5.37
CA ALA A 73 1.28 8.32 5.63
C ALA A 73 1.72 7.67 4.32
N ALA A 74 2.98 7.24 4.27
CA ALA A 74 3.53 6.43 3.19
C ALA A 74 4.32 5.27 3.79
N VAL A 75 4.10 4.06 3.29
CA VAL A 75 4.72 2.84 3.81
C VAL A 75 5.57 2.19 2.74
N VAL A 76 6.81 1.86 3.11
CA VAL A 76 7.77 1.19 2.23
C VAL A 76 8.41 -0.01 2.92
N GLY A 77 8.75 -1.02 2.14
CA GLY A 77 9.62 -2.11 2.58
C GLY A 77 11.08 -1.66 2.53
N ARG A 78 11.84 -1.97 3.57
CA ARG A 78 13.29 -1.76 3.59
C ARG A 78 14.00 -3.02 4.07
N ASP A 79 15.16 -3.29 3.50
CA ASP A 79 15.96 -4.43 3.91
C ASP A 79 16.31 -4.37 5.40
N HIS A 80 16.16 -5.51 6.06
CA HIS A 80 16.43 -5.68 7.48
C HIS A 80 17.21 -6.97 7.70
N ASP A 81 18.35 -6.90 8.35
CA ASP A 81 19.34 -7.98 8.47
C ASP A 81 18.79 -9.29 9.04
N ILE A 82 17.76 -9.21 9.91
CA ILE A 82 17.18 -10.39 10.59
C ILE A 82 15.85 -10.82 9.97
N LYS A 83 15.01 -9.86 9.53
CA LYS A 83 13.63 -10.12 9.06
C LYS A 83 13.51 -10.21 7.54
N GLY A 84 14.61 -10.03 6.80
CA GLY A 84 14.64 -9.90 5.37
C GLY A 84 14.11 -8.53 4.92
N THR A 85 12.84 -8.22 5.17
CA THR A 85 12.24 -6.91 4.92
C THR A 85 11.58 -6.37 6.18
N GLY A 86 11.85 -5.13 6.54
CA GLY A 86 11.18 -4.39 7.59
C GLY A 86 10.19 -3.38 7.02
N ILE A 87 9.13 -3.08 7.76
CA ILE A 87 8.16 -2.04 7.40
C ILE A 87 8.66 -0.72 7.94
N TYR A 88 8.76 0.28 7.06
CA TYR A 88 9.07 1.67 7.42
C TYR A 88 7.92 2.56 6.99
N ALA A 89 7.42 3.37 7.91
CA ALA A 89 6.36 4.32 7.66
C ALA A 89 6.89 5.75 7.81
N TYR A 90 6.60 6.57 6.83
CA TYR A 90 6.76 8.02 6.86
C TYR A 90 5.40 8.63 7.17
N VAL A 91 5.36 9.54 8.14
CA VAL A 91 4.12 10.15 8.61
C VAL A 91 4.26 11.66 8.61
N THR A 92 3.29 12.33 7.98
CA THR A 92 3.11 13.79 8.07
C THR A 92 2.06 14.08 9.14
N LEU A 93 2.42 14.89 10.14
CA LEU A 93 1.51 15.28 11.21
C LEU A 93 0.63 16.46 10.80
N LYS A 94 -0.56 16.57 11.38
CA LYS A 94 -1.44 17.73 11.22
C LYS A 94 -0.80 18.97 11.86
N GLN A 95 -1.12 20.16 11.33
CA GLN A 95 -0.49 21.45 11.75
C GLN A 95 -0.60 21.77 13.23
N HIS A 96 -1.59 21.25 13.94
CA HIS A 96 -1.82 21.51 15.37
C HIS A 96 -1.03 20.56 16.30
N VAL A 97 -0.32 19.59 15.72
CA VAL A 97 0.43 18.58 16.49
C VAL A 97 1.88 19.03 16.66
N SER A 98 2.40 18.88 17.88
CA SER A 98 3.83 19.11 18.17
C SER A 98 4.71 18.17 17.34
N PRO A 99 6.01 18.51 17.14
CA PRO A 99 6.93 17.64 16.41
C PRO A 99 6.91 16.20 16.96
N MET A 100 7.17 15.25 16.08
CA MET A 100 7.23 13.83 16.42
C MET A 100 8.12 13.59 17.65
N ASN A 101 7.55 12.96 18.68
CA ASN A 101 8.24 12.51 19.88
C ASN A 101 8.16 10.99 20.02
N ASP A 102 8.89 10.42 20.99
CA ASP A 102 8.90 8.97 21.19
C ASP A 102 7.59 8.41 21.74
N GLU A 103 6.78 9.23 22.40
CA GLU A 103 5.46 8.85 22.90
C GLU A 103 4.49 8.67 21.71
N LEU A 104 4.44 9.64 20.80
CA LEU A 104 3.61 9.56 19.60
C LEU A 104 4.03 8.40 18.69
N LYS A 105 5.34 8.11 18.57
CA LYS A 105 5.80 6.91 17.84
C LYS A 105 5.27 5.61 18.45
N LYS A 106 5.27 5.51 19.78
CA LYS A 106 4.72 4.34 20.48
C LYS A 106 3.21 4.22 20.29
N GLU A 107 2.51 5.35 20.37
CA GLU A 107 1.06 5.43 20.14
C GLU A 107 0.69 4.97 18.71
N LEU A 108 1.36 5.49 17.69
CA LEU A 108 1.16 5.09 16.29
C LEU A 108 1.47 3.60 16.05
N ASN A 109 2.55 3.09 16.63
CA ASN A 109 2.87 1.66 16.55
C ASN A 109 1.82 0.78 17.22
N ALA A 110 1.24 1.21 18.34
CA ALA A 110 0.17 0.50 19.01
C ALA A 110 -1.13 0.54 18.19
N HIS A 111 -1.44 1.69 17.58
CA HIS A 111 -2.62 1.89 16.75
C HIS A 111 -2.66 0.97 15.51
N VAL A 112 -1.52 0.79 14.85
CA VAL A 112 -1.42 -0.11 13.68
C VAL A 112 -1.48 -1.60 14.05
N ARG A 113 -1.17 -1.96 15.30
CA ARG A 113 -1.18 -3.36 15.77
C ARG A 113 -2.57 -3.87 16.20
N ASN A 114 -3.50 -2.98 16.45
CA ASN A 114 -4.88 -3.28 16.84
C ASN A 114 -5.79 -3.41 15.62
#